data_6697d71650d8e0e88103ae2f19a4e7b8
#
_entry.id   6697d71650d8e0e88103ae2f19a4e7b8
#
_cell.length_a   1.000
_cell.length_b   1.000
_cell.length_c   1.000
_cell.angle_alpha   90.00
_cell.angle_beta   90.00
_cell.angle_gamma   90.00
#
_symmetry.space_group_name_H-M   'P 1'
#
loop_
_entity.id
_entity.type
_entity.pdbx_description
1 polymer ?
#
loop_
_entity_poly.entity_id
_entity_poly.type
_entity_poly.pdbx_seq_one_letter_code
_entity_poly.pdbx_strand_id
1 'polypeptide(L)'
;VSLPASSPTASVPARWGFFISTHSFFALLAFVLLAGCGPSVNRYALIETSLRAHNPKGADAIVQSAEKEYGDKSRLLYGMDRGMTLHLAGDYQQSNAVLEQAEEELDRLYTRKIRTETLAFMTNDTALPYEGDPYEQVLINVLKALNYAVLGQWQDALVEARRIDHRLNVLSDRTTEKNAYRDDGFARYLSGILYESTGEVNDAFIAYRKAYEAFEATRTWSHTPVPSQLPIDLLRTAEALHFTQELSGYQSLFPDTEWTTSDALQELAQVVVISYNGRAPRKEDRFIDLPISLDALQLVLLNRGFSQSERNRGVDTVLYGLNGQVVRVALPRLVPQKTHVPLDRVSLIPDNGTAVTVNTELVHNVTALADKALSERMAVITSKALARAATKFAMAEATTRGAQQAAGKDAGPWVGLLVGLLAKGWAVASEEADKRSWQTLPDEIHLARAWVPPGHYRVQPSESHDALLPEAMRTLFLGPGETAVLIQRVMP
;
A
#
# COMPACT_ATOMS: atom_id res chain seq x y z
N VAL A 1 68.91 65.88 -24.10
CA VAL A 1 69.09 64.56 -23.50
C VAL A 1 67.77 63.84 -23.61
N SER A 2 67.67 62.96 -24.59
CA SER A 2 66.48 62.18 -24.94
C SER A 2 66.55 60.80 -24.29
N LEU A 3 65.45 60.36 -23.71
CA LEU A 3 65.22 58.98 -23.30
C LEU A 3 64.26 58.30 -24.31
N PRO A 4 64.47 57.03 -24.69
CA PRO A 4 63.54 56.33 -25.57
C PRO A 4 62.39 55.65 -24.84
N ALA A 5 61.27 55.55 -25.59
CA ALA A 5 60.00 54.92 -25.16
C ALA A 5 60.13 53.39 -25.14
N SER A 6 59.59 52.78 -24.11
CA SER A 6 59.37 51.37 -23.96
C SER A 6 57.97 50.97 -24.43
N SER A 7 57.89 50.00 -25.33
CA SER A 7 56.67 49.37 -25.85
C SER A 7 56.02 48.44 -24.84
N PRO A 8 54.70 48.32 -24.79
CA PRO A 8 54.00 47.40 -23.87
C PRO A 8 53.91 45.98 -24.46
N THR A 9 54.33 45.02 -23.67
CA THR A 9 54.16 43.57 -23.94
C THR A 9 52.72 43.17 -23.68
N ALA A 10 52.07 42.58 -24.65
CA ALA A 10 50.73 42.02 -24.56
C ALA A 10 50.72 40.73 -23.68
N SER A 11 49.94 40.74 -22.62
CA SER A 11 49.69 39.58 -21.78
C SER A 11 48.63 38.68 -22.40
N VAL A 12 48.97 37.43 -22.64
CA VAL A 12 48.07 36.35 -23.09
C VAL A 12 47.21 35.92 -21.89
N PRO A 13 45.87 35.81 -22.01
CA PRO A 13 45.02 35.33 -20.90
C PRO A 13 45.20 33.82 -20.72
N ALA A 14 45.50 33.39 -19.50
CA ALA A 14 45.59 31.99 -19.11
C ALA A 14 44.19 31.34 -19.18
N ARG A 15 44.05 30.35 -20.06
CA ARG A 15 42.91 29.45 -20.11
C ARG A 15 42.97 28.54 -18.89
N TRP A 16 42.07 28.76 -17.93
CA TRP A 16 41.80 27.84 -16.83
C TRP A 16 41.05 26.62 -17.39
N GLY A 17 41.76 25.55 -17.65
CA GLY A 17 41.15 24.24 -17.94
C GLY A 17 40.69 23.63 -16.60
N PHE A 18 39.38 23.49 -16.44
CA PHE A 18 38.82 22.67 -15.35
C PHE A 18 39.18 21.20 -15.62
N PHE A 19 40.27 20.71 -15.05
CA PHE A 19 40.55 19.28 -14.94
C PHE A 19 39.68 18.74 -13.77
N ILE A 20 38.50 18.24 -14.10
CA ILE A 20 37.76 17.37 -13.16
C ILE A 20 38.54 16.06 -13.12
N SER A 21 39.15 15.76 -11.99
CA SER A 21 39.90 14.52 -11.79
C SER A 21 38.94 13.33 -12.00
N THR A 22 39.40 12.32 -12.71
CA THR A 22 38.65 11.09 -12.97
C THR A 22 38.14 10.45 -11.70
N HIS A 23 38.80 10.64 -10.57
CA HIS A 23 38.38 10.19 -9.24
C HIS A 23 37.16 10.93 -8.73
N SER A 24 36.99 12.22 -8.99
CA SER A 24 35.82 13.01 -8.60
C SER A 24 34.58 12.63 -9.41
N PHE A 25 34.75 12.25 -10.67
CA PHE A 25 33.67 11.78 -11.53
C PHE A 25 33.17 10.39 -11.06
N PHE A 26 34.08 9.47 -10.71
CA PHE A 26 33.73 8.17 -10.17
C PHE A 26 33.07 8.27 -8.75
N ALA A 27 33.52 9.19 -7.92
CA ALA A 27 32.93 9.44 -6.62
C ALA A 27 31.51 10.04 -6.74
N LEU A 28 31.28 10.95 -7.68
CA LEU A 28 29.95 11.50 -7.96
C LEU A 28 29.00 10.44 -8.54
N LEU A 29 29.50 9.58 -9.43
CA LEU A 29 28.74 8.47 -10.01
C LEU A 29 28.37 7.42 -8.96
N ALA A 30 29.28 7.10 -8.03
CA ALA A 30 29.01 6.20 -6.89
C ALA A 30 28.00 6.78 -5.91
N PHE A 31 27.96 8.10 -5.71
CA PHE A 31 27.01 8.77 -4.82
C PHE A 31 25.58 8.79 -5.39
N VAL A 32 25.44 8.86 -6.71
CA VAL A 32 24.12 8.80 -7.39
C VAL A 32 23.51 7.40 -7.37
N LEU A 33 24.32 6.33 -7.23
CA LEU A 33 23.87 4.95 -7.19
C LEU A 33 23.30 4.51 -5.81
N LEU A 34 23.41 5.35 -4.77
CA LEU A 34 22.98 5.02 -3.40
C LEU A 34 21.63 5.62 -2.99
N ALA A 35 20.99 6.37 -3.84
CA ALA A 35 19.69 6.98 -3.54
C ALA A 35 18.51 6.05 -3.89
N GLY A 36 18.35 4.95 -3.16
CA GLY A 36 17.11 4.19 -3.14
C GLY A 36 16.02 5.03 -2.46
N CYS A 37 14.91 5.29 -3.15
CA CYS A 37 13.76 6.00 -2.58
C CYS A 37 12.86 5.00 -1.84
N GLY A 38 12.94 4.99 -0.52
CA GLY A 38 12.10 4.20 0.38
C GLY A 38 12.91 3.51 1.48
N PRO A 39 12.27 3.10 2.59
CA PRO A 39 12.96 2.39 3.66
C PRO A 39 13.54 1.08 3.13
N SER A 40 14.76 0.80 3.51
CA SER A 40 15.44 -0.43 3.11
C SER A 40 14.75 -1.66 3.69
N VAL A 41 14.93 -2.83 3.06
CA VAL A 41 14.44 -4.13 3.58
C VAL A 41 14.91 -4.35 5.02
N ASN A 42 16.10 -3.89 5.37
CA ASN A 42 16.64 -3.94 6.73
C ASN A 42 15.82 -3.13 7.72
N ARG A 43 15.23 -2.01 7.31
CA ARG A 43 14.43 -1.15 8.19
C ARG A 43 13.14 -1.85 8.59
N TYR A 44 12.43 -2.46 7.64
CA TYR A 44 11.22 -3.24 7.95
C TYR A 44 11.54 -4.46 8.85
N ALA A 45 12.70 -5.10 8.67
CA ALA A 45 13.14 -6.17 9.58
C ALA A 45 13.36 -5.66 11.02
N LEU A 46 13.88 -4.44 11.20
CA LEU A 46 14.05 -3.83 12.53
C LEU A 46 12.70 -3.47 13.16
N ILE A 47 11.76 -2.90 12.39
CA ILE A 47 10.39 -2.62 12.84
C ILE A 47 9.73 -3.91 13.34
N GLU A 48 9.83 -4.97 12.55
CA GLU A 48 9.28 -6.27 12.91
C GLU A 48 9.92 -6.84 14.18
N THR A 49 11.24 -6.80 14.27
CA THR A 49 11.96 -7.28 15.48
C THR A 49 11.48 -6.53 16.72
N SER A 50 11.24 -5.21 16.60
CA SER A 50 10.70 -4.40 17.69
C SER A 50 9.28 -4.81 18.07
N LEU A 51 8.41 -5.07 17.07
CA LEU A 51 7.04 -5.52 17.32
C LEU A 51 7.00 -6.91 17.97
N ARG A 52 7.84 -7.87 17.50
CA ARG A 52 7.99 -9.20 18.12
C ARG A 52 8.51 -9.12 19.55
N ALA A 53 9.34 -8.14 19.86
CA ALA A 53 9.80 -7.86 21.22
C ALA A 53 8.77 -7.13 22.08
N HIS A 54 7.49 -7.04 21.65
CA HIS A 54 6.41 -6.32 22.33
C HIS A 54 6.75 -4.84 22.59
N ASN A 55 7.54 -4.22 21.69
CA ASN A 55 7.93 -2.82 21.79
C ASN A 55 7.42 -2.00 20.58
N PRO A 56 6.11 -1.73 20.47
CA PRO A 56 5.56 -0.97 19.35
C PRO A 56 6.01 0.50 19.36
N LYS A 57 6.30 1.07 20.53
CA LYS A 57 6.90 2.43 20.64
C LYS A 57 8.30 2.45 20.01
N GLY A 58 9.08 1.41 20.21
CA GLY A 58 10.37 1.25 19.54
C GLY A 58 10.22 1.11 18.02
N ALA A 59 9.18 0.42 17.55
CA ALA A 59 8.86 0.33 16.13
C ALA A 59 8.52 1.70 15.54
N ASP A 60 7.71 2.54 16.23
CA ASP A 60 7.43 3.91 15.79
C ASP A 60 8.71 4.79 15.75
N ALA A 61 9.55 4.69 16.76
CA ALA A 61 10.83 5.43 16.78
C ALA A 61 11.73 5.06 15.59
N ILE A 62 11.73 3.79 15.16
CA ILE A 62 12.44 3.34 13.95
C ILE A 62 11.87 4.00 12.71
N VAL A 63 10.53 4.00 12.53
CA VAL A 63 9.86 4.66 11.41
C VAL A 63 10.15 6.15 11.40
N GLN A 64 10.00 6.82 12.53
CA GLN A 64 10.26 8.25 12.69
C GLN A 64 11.69 8.61 12.32
N SER A 65 12.68 7.83 12.76
CA SER A 65 14.09 8.07 12.44
C SER A 65 14.40 7.95 10.94
N ALA A 66 13.57 7.21 10.21
CA ALA A 66 13.71 6.94 8.78
C ALA A 66 12.99 7.96 7.87
N GLU A 67 12.33 8.99 8.40
CA GLU A 67 11.53 9.96 7.64
C GLU A 67 12.26 10.50 6.40
N LYS A 68 13.55 10.85 6.53
CA LYS A 68 14.37 11.33 5.41
C LYS A 68 14.64 10.27 4.35
N GLU A 69 14.64 8.99 4.72
CA GLU A 69 14.85 7.86 3.78
C GLU A 69 13.60 7.63 2.92
N TYR A 70 12.38 7.89 3.46
CA TYR A 70 11.16 7.85 2.66
C TYR A 70 11.17 8.97 1.60
N GLY A 71 11.63 10.15 1.94
CA GLY A 71 11.68 11.30 1.06
C GLY A 71 10.29 11.77 0.60
N ASP A 72 10.25 12.83 -0.22
CA ASP A 72 8.98 13.44 -0.65
C ASP A 72 8.09 12.51 -1.48
N LYS A 73 8.69 11.57 -2.20
CA LYS A 73 7.95 10.64 -3.08
C LYS A 73 7.26 9.50 -2.34
N SER A 74 7.67 9.23 -1.12
CA SER A 74 7.07 8.19 -0.27
C SER A 74 6.47 8.77 1.01
N ARG A 75 6.11 10.06 1.00
CA ARG A 75 5.49 10.73 2.16
C ARG A 75 4.19 10.04 2.59
N LEU A 76 3.34 9.63 1.65
CA LEU A 76 2.15 8.84 1.96
C LEU A 76 2.52 7.55 2.69
N LEU A 77 3.49 6.79 2.17
CA LEU A 77 3.93 5.53 2.79
C LEU A 77 4.50 5.75 4.20
N TYR A 78 5.27 6.83 4.40
CA TYR A 78 5.74 7.21 5.74
C TYR A 78 4.59 7.44 6.72
N GLY A 79 3.57 8.21 6.31
CA GLY A 79 2.39 8.45 7.13
C GLY A 79 1.62 7.17 7.45
N MET A 80 1.48 6.27 6.48
CA MET A 80 0.82 4.98 6.65
C MET A 80 1.58 4.07 7.62
N ASP A 81 2.90 3.90 7.43
CA ASP A 81 3.74 3.08 8.32
C ASP A 81 3.75 3.63 9.75
N ARG A 82 3.90 4.94 9.89
CA ARG A 82 3.91 5.59 11.20
C ARG A 82 2.54 5.54 11.88
N GLY A 83 1.46 5.77 11.12
CA GLY A 83 0.09 5.63 11.61
C GLY A 83 -0.16 4.24 12.20
N MET A 84 0.26 3.18 11.49
CA MET A 84 0.11 1.81 11.97
C MET A 84 0.96 1.50 13.20
N THR A 85 2.21 1.96 13.29
CA THR A 85 3.06 1.71 14.46
C THR A 85 2.56 2.45 15.70
N LEU A 86 2.05 3.67 15.56
CA LEU A 86 1.38 4.42 16.63
C LEU A 86 0.07 3.75 17.08
N HIS A 87 -0.73 3.25 16.13
CA HIS A 87 -1.94 2.47 16.43
C HIS A 87 -1.61 1.24 17.29
N LEU A 88 -0.60 0.47 16.91
CA LEU A 88 -0.15 -0.69 17.68
C LEU A 88 0.47 -0.30 19.04
N ALA A 89 1.03 0.89 19.15
CA ALA A 89 1.56 1.43 20.41
C ALA A 89 0.47 1.91 21.39
N GLY A 90 -0.80 1.97 20.95
CA GLY A 90 -1.92 2.50 21.72
C GLY A 90 -1.96 4.04 21.74
N ASP A 91 -1.14 4.71 20.93
CA ASP A 91 -1.17 6.17 20.78
C ASP A 91 -2.14 6.57 19.66
N TYR A 92 -3.42 6.30 19.90
CA TYR A 92 -4.48 6.43 18.91
C TYR A 92 -4.71 7.86 18.43
N GLN A 93 -4.53 8.85 19.31
CA GLN A 93 -4.67 10.27 18.95
C GLN A 93 -3.58 10.68 17.96
N GLN A 94 -2.34 10.32 18.24
CA GLN A 94 -1.22 10.66 17.37
C GLN A 94 -1.28 9.85 16.06
N SER A 95 -1.72 8.59 16.13
CA SER A 95 -1.99 7.77 14.95
C SER A 95 -3.01 8.46 14.03
N ASN A 96 -4.14 8.94 14.56
CA ASN A 96 -5.14 9.68 13.78
C ASN A 96 -4.57 10.96 13.14
N ALA A 97 -3.77 11.72 13.89
CA ALA A 97 -3.16 12.95 13.37
C ALA A 97 -2.20 12.66 12.19
N VAL A 98 -1.44 11.57 12.27
CA VAL A 98 -0.51 11.15 11.20
C VAL A 98 -1.26 10.57 10.00
N LEU A 99 -2.30 9.77 10.24
CA LEU A 99 -3.13 9.19 9.18
C LEU A 99 -3.97 10.26 8.46
N GLU A 100 -4.41 11.32 9.15
CA GLU A 100 -5.07 12.46 8.50
C GLU A 100 -4.13 13.16 7.51
N GLN A 101 -2.85 13.39 7.90
CA GLN A 101 -1.84 13.93 6.98
C GLN A 101 -1.57 13.00 5.78
N ALA A 102 -1.63 11.69 6.01
CA ALA A 102 -1.52 10.70 4.93
C ALA A 102 -2.72 10.79 3.97
N GLU A 103 -3.93 10.95 4.48
CA GLU A 103 -5.15 11.11 3.69
C GLU A 103 -5.13 12.41 2.87
N GLU A 104 -4.72 13.54 3.47
CA GLU A 104 -4.51 14.82 2.77
C GLU A 104 -3.49 14.68 1.63
N GLU A 105 -2.38 13.96 1.87
CA GLU A 105 -1.38 13.70 0.83
C GLU A 105 -1.97 12.84 -0.31
N LEU A 106 -2.76 11.82 0.02
CA LEU A 106 -3.44 10.99 -0.96
C LEU A 106 -4.39 11.83 -1.85
N ASP A 107 -5.17 12.72 -1.26
CA ASP A 107 -6.10 13.58 -1.99
C ASP A 107 -5.36 14.62 -2.85
N ARG A 108 -4.21 15.12 -2.37
CA ARG A 108 -3.31 15.98 -3.14
C ARG A 108 -2.74 15.26 -4.36
N LEU A 109 -2.29 14.03 -4.20
CA LEU A 109 -1.78 13.20 -5.29
C LEU A 109 -2.87 12.93 -6.33
N TYR A 110 -4.09 12.68 -5.87
CA TYR A 110 -5.24 12.50 -6.74
C TYR A 110 -5.50 13.70 -7.64
N THR A 111 -5.56 14.89 -7.07
CA THR A 111 -5.79 16.12 -7.82
C THR A 111 -4.66 16.43 -8.82
N ARG A 112 -3.43 16.06 -8.49
CA ARG A 112 -2.24 16.27 -9.34
C ARG A 112 -2.21 15.33 -10.54
N LYS A 113 -2.66 14.09 -10.40
CA LYS A 113 -2.65 13.06 -11.45
C LYS A 113 -3.41 13.49 -12.70
N ILE A 114 -4.52 14.19 -12.52
CA ILE A 114 -5.33 14.74 -13.62
C ILE A 114 -4.50 15.68 -14.51
N ARG A 115 -3.39 16.27 -14.02
CA ARG A 115 -2.57 17.26 -14.72
C ARG A 115 -1.29 16.75 -15.38
N THR A 116 -0.77 15.55 -15.03
CA THR A 116 0.63 15.16 -15.33
C THR A 116 0.83 13.81 -16.00
N GLU A 117 -0.18 13.18 -16.57
CA GLU A 117 -0.07 11.84 -17.18
C GLU A 117 1.00 11.73 -18.30
N THR A 118 1.33 12.82 -18.97
CA THR A 118 2.22 12.81 -20.15
C THR A 118 3.72 12.69 -19.80
N LEU A 119 4.18 13.19 -18.65
CA LEU A 119 5.59 13.18 -18.24
C LEU A 119 6.00 11.94 -17.46
N ALA A 120 5.06 11.24 -16.85
CA ALA A 120 5.30 10.08 -15.99
C ALA A 120 5.84 8.85 -16.72
N PHE A 121 5.79 8.87 -18.04
CA PHE A 121 6.12 7.71 -18.86
C PHE A 121 7.61 7.43 -19.02
N MET A 122 8.44 8.48 -19.07
CA MET A 122 9.87 8.33 -19.32
C MET A 122 10.70 8.11 -18.05
N THR A 123 10.11 8.26 -16.90
CA THR A 123 10.79 8.12 -15.60
C THR A 123 10.53 6.75 -15.00
N ASN A 124 11.45 6.27 -14.17
CA ASN A 124 11.26 5.08 -13.35
C ASN A 124 10.00 5.24 -12.48
N ASP A 125 9.22 4.16 -12.23
CA ASP A 125 8.01 4.22 -11.40
C ASP A 125 8.33 4.69 -9.96
N THR A 126 9.52 4.40 -9.44
CA THR A 126 10.03 4.94 -8.16
C THR A 126 10.27 6.46 -8.19
N ALA A 127 10.36 7.06 -9.37
CA ALA A 127 10.48 8.51 -9.53
C ALA A 127 9.14 9.25 -9.37
N LEU A 128 8.02 8.52 -9.40
CA LEU A 128 6.69 9.05 -9.13
C LEU A 128 6.35 8.97 -7.64
N PRO A 129 5.50 9.87 -7.13
CA PRO A 129 4.97 9.73 -5.79
C PRO A 129 4.25 8.38 -5.61
N TYR A 130 4.39 7.79 -4.41
CA TYR A 130 3.65 6.60 -4.04
C TYR A 130 2.19 6.97 -3.76
N GLU A 131 1.25 6.30 -4.42
CA GLU A 131 -0.18 6.57 -4.31
C GLU A 131 -0.92 5.56 -3.41
N GLY A 132 -0.24 4.50 -2.98
CA GLY A 132 -0.87 3.36 -2.29
C GLY A 132 -1.72 2.49 -3.22
N ASP A 133 -1.84 1.22 -2.89
CA ASP A 133 -2.79 0.34 -3.57
C ASP A 133 -4.22 0.60 -3.06
N PRO A 134 -5.28 0.30 -3.82
CA PRO A 134 -6.67 0.64 -3.45
C PRO A 134 -7.07 0.21 -2.04
N TYR A 135 -6.73 -1.02 -1.62
CA TYR A 135 -7.01 -1.52 -0.29
C TYR A 135 -6.26 -0.77 0.82
N GLU A 136 -5.02 -0.33 0.54
CA GLU A 136 -4.23 0.48 1.48
C GLU A 136 -4.89 1.83 1.73
N GLN A 137 -5.43 2.46 0.68
CA GLN A 137 -6.14 3.74 0.78
C GLN A 137 -7.38 3.63 1.68
N VAL A 138 -8.14 2.54 1.58
CA VAL A 138 -9.32 2.29 2.42
C VAL A 138 -8.93 2.03 3.88
N LEU A 139 -7.85 1.28 4.10
CA LEU A 139 -7.36 0.95 5.44
C LEU A 139 -6.89 2.16 6.24
N ILE A 140 -6.54 3.30 5.61
CA ILE A 140 -6.27 4.57 6.32
C ILE A 140 -7.50 4.97 7.15
N ASN A 141 -8.68 5.03 6.53
CA ASN A 141 -9.92 5.41 7.21
C ASN A 141 -10.40 4.32 8.18
N VAL A 142 -10.17 3.03 7.87
CA VAL A 142 -10.45 1.91 8.79
C VAL A 142 -9.65 2.04 10.09
N LEU A 143 -8.34 2.31 10.02
CA LEU A 143 -7.52 2.50 11.21
C LEU A 143 -7.93 3.73 12.02
N LYS A 144 -8.26 4.83 11.34
CA LYS A 144 -8.77 6.05 12.01
C LYS A 144 -10.09 5.76 12.73
N ALA A 145 -11.01 5.06 12.08
CA ALA A 145 -12.29 4.67 12.67
C ALA A 145 -12.10 3.81 13.92
N LEU A 146 -11.22 2.80 13.86
CA LEU A 146 -10.87 1.96 15.00
C LEU A 146 -10.22 2.76 16.14
N ASN A 147 -9.31 3.67 15.83
CA ASN A 147 -8.70 4.56 16.81
C ASN A 147 -9.74 5.40 17.56
N TYR A 148 -10.67 6.02 16.82
CA TYR A 148 -11.73 6.81 17.42
C TYR A 148 -12.67 5.97 18.27
N ALA A 149 -13.03 4.75 17.81
CA ALA A 149 -13.87 3.82 18.58
C ALA A 149 -13.21 3.41 19.90
N VAL A 150 -11.89 3.09 19.87
CA VAL A 150 -11.13 2.76 21.10
C VAL A 150 -11.06 3.95 22.06
N LEU A 151 -10.98 5.18 21.53
CA LEU A 151 -10.99 6.40 22.34
C LEU A 151 -12.41 6.77 22.87
N GLY A 152 -13.45 6.01 22.53
CA GLY A 152 -14.84 6.35 22.85
C GLY A 152 -15.40 7.54 22.05
N GLN A 153 -14.68 8.01 21.04
CA GLN A 153 -15.05 9.13 20.17
C GLN A 153 -15.93 8.64 19.01
N TRP A 154 -17.11 8.12 19.35
CA TRP A 154 -17.99 7.42 18.41
C TRP A 154 -18.44 8.29 17.22
N GLN A 155 -18.71 9.59 17.45
CA GLN A 155 -19.13 10.49 16.37
C GLN A 155 -18.00 10.69 15.33
N ASP A 156 -16.77 10.76 15.79
CA ASP A 156 -15.61 10.85 14.89
C ASP A 156 -15.40 9.52 14.16
N ALA A 157 -15.62 8.37 14.83
CA ALA A 157 -15.61 7.06 14.18
C ALA A 157 -16.65 6.96 13.04
N LEU A 158 -17.84 7.53 13.22
CA LEU A 158 -18.86 7.60 12.18
C LEU A 158 -18.47 8.49 11.00
N VAL A 159 -17.73 9.57 11.24
CA VAL A 159 -17.17 10.38 10.15
C VAL A 159 -16.25 9.51 9.27
N GLU A 160 -15.39 8.71 9.89
CA GLU A 160 -14.51 7.81 9.15
C GLU A 160 -15.29 6.67 8.46
N ALA A 161 -16.36 6.14 9.04
CA ALA A 161 -17.24 5.18 8.37
C ALA A 161 -17.85 5.75 7.08
N ARG A 162 -18.26 7.03 7.08
CA ARG A 162 -18.75 7.72 5.88
C ARG A 162 -17.62 7.97 4.87
N ARG A 163 -16.40 8.27 5.34
CA ARG A 163 -15.21 8.41 4.47
C ARG A 163 -14.83 7.08 3.81
N ILE A 164 -14.95 5.95 4.52
CA ILE A 164 -14.78 4.60 3.95
C ILE A 164 -15.76 4.40 2.78
N ASP A 165 -17.06 4.67 2.98
CA ASP A 165 -18.07 4.54 1.93
C ASP A 165 -17.74 5.44 0.72
N HIS A 166 -17.38 6.68 0.98
CA HIS A 166 -16.98 7.61 -0.07
C HIS A 166 -15.74 7.12 -0.85
N ARG A 167 -14.69 6.65 -0.16
CA ARG A 167 -13.45 6.15 -0.77
C ARG A 167 -13.73 4.94 -1.66
N LEU A 168 -14.53 3.99 -1.18
CA LEU A 168 -14.92 2.81 -1.95
C LEU A 168 -15.72 3.20 -3.21
N ASN A 169 -16.65 4.15 -3.11
CA ASN A 169 -17.38 4.66 -4.26
C ASN A 169 -16.45 5.32 -5.30
N VAL A 170 -15.50 6.16 -4.86
CA VAL A 170 -14.49 6.79 -5.75
C VAL A 170 -13.63 5.74 -6.44
N LEU A 171 -13.22 4.69 -5.74
CA LEU A 171 -12.43 3.59 -6.32
C LEU A 171 -13.25 2.77 -7.32
N SER A 172 -14.53 2.51 -7.01
CA SER A 172 -15.45 1.79 -7.91
C SER A 172 -15.69 2.56 -9.22
N ASP A 173 -15.90 3.88 -9.14
CA ASP A 173 -16.18 4.72 -10.32
C ASP A 173 -14.98 4.81 -11.29
N ARG A 174 -13.76 4.62 -10.78
CA ARG A 174 -12.54 4.68 -11.60
C ARG A 174 -12.25 3.42 -12.38
N THR A 175 -12.90 2.34 -12.07
CA THR A 175 -12.56 1.03 -12.59
C THR A 175 -13.62 0.56 -13.57
N THR A 176 -13.23 0.40 -14.85
CA THR A 176 -14.09 -0.16 -15.91
C THR A 176 -14.07 -1.70 -15.91
N GLU A 177 -13.09 -2.34 -15.26
CA GLU A 177 -12.94 -3.78 -15.22
C GLU A 177 -13.88 -4.42 -14.20
N LYS A 178 -14.64 -5.45 -14.63
CA LYS A 178 -15.65 -6.13 -13.80
C LYS A 178 -15.09 -6.82 -12.54
N ASN A 179 -13.80 -7.15 -12.52
CA ASN A 179 -13.14 -7.92 -11.46
C ASN A 179 -12.21 -7.09 -10.58
N ALA A 180 -12.20 -5.76 -10.71
CA ALA A 180 -11.32 -4.90 -9.92
C ALA A 180 -11.79 -4.79 -8.46
N TYR A 181 -10.87 -4.37 -7.59
CA TYR A 181 -11.19 -4.00 -6.22
C TYR A 181 -12.16 -2.80 -6.23
N ARG A 182 -13.43 -3.08 -6.04
CA ARG A 182 -14.52 -2.09 -6.06
C ARG A 182 -15.17 -1.91 -4.72
N ASP A 183 -15.09 -2.92 -3.88
CA ASP A 183 -15.69 -2.93 -2.57
C ASP A 183 -14.86 -3.76 -1.59
N ASP A 184 -15.07 -3.53 -0.30
CA ASP A 184 -14.33 -4.17 0.78
C ASP A 184 -15.31 -4.65 1.85
N GLY A 185 -15.46 -5.97 1.94
CA GLY A 185 -16.40 -6.60 2.88
C GLY A 185 -16.09 -6.25 4.34
N PHE A 186 -14.81 -6.24 4.73
CA PHE A 186 -14.41 -5.89 6.09
C PHE A 186 -14.68 -4.42 6.42
N ALA A 187 -14.27 -3.51 5.54
CA ALA A 187 -14.46 -2.08 5.76
C ALA A 187 -15.96 -1.72 5.86
N ARG A 188 -16.80 -2.35 5.02
CA ARG A 188 -18.26 -2.22 5.10
C ARG A 188 -18.84 -2.82 6.40
N TYR A 189 -18.34 -4.00 6.77
CA TYR A 189 -18.80 -4.67 7.99
C TYR A 189 -18.45 -3.87 9.24
N LEU A 190 -17.22 -3.39 9.34
CA LEU A 190 -16.81 -2.48 10.42
C LEU A 190 -17.68 -1.23 10.47
N SER A 191 -17.95 -0.60 9.32
CA SER A 191 -18.86 0.56 9.27
C SER A 191 -20.24 0.24 9.83
N GLY A 192 -20.79 -0.94 9.51
CA GLY A 192 -22.04 -1.42 10.07
C GLY A 192 -22.00 -1.56 11.60
N ILE A 193 -20.91 -2.14 12.12
CA ILE A 193 -20.71 -2.27 13.58
C ILE A 193 -20.66 -0.89 14.26
N LEU A 194 -19.96 0.07 13.66
CA LEU A 194 -19.88 1.44 14.21
C LEU A 194 -21.23 2.16 14.19
N TYR A 195 -22.00 2.05 13.11
CA TYR A 195 -23.36 2.60 13.02
C TYR A 195 -24.27 1.97 14.05
N GLU A 196 -24.23 0.64 14.20
CA GLU A 196 -25.06 -0.06 15.19
C GLU A 196 -24.71 0.33 16.62
N SER A 197 -23.41 0.45 16.95
CA SER A 197 -22.93 0.86 18.28
C SER A 197 -23.37 2.26 18.70
N THR A 198 -23.81 3.09 17.75
CA THR A 198 -24.33 4.45 17.99
C THR A 198 -25.85 4.55 17.84
N GLY A 199 -26.54 3.42 17.59
CA GLY A 199 -27.97 3.38 17.38
C GLY A 199 -28.46 3.78 15.99
N GLU A 200 -27.57 4.00 15.04
CA GLU A 200 -27.90 4.28 13.62
C GLU A 200 -28.23 2.98 12.86
N VAL A 201 -29.31 2.27 13.33
CA VAL A 201 -29.63 0.91 12.89
C VAL A 201 -29.90 0.80 11.39
N ASN A 202 -30.52 1.82 10.79
CA ASN A 202 -30.77 1.83 9.34
C ASN A 202 -29.47 1.86 8.53
N ASP A 203 -28.52 2.70 8.92
CA ASP A 203 -27.22 2.80 8.25
C ASP A 203 -26.39 1.54 8.51
N ALA A 204 -26.51 0.94 9.71
CA ALA A 204 -25.92 -0.35 10.02
C ALA A 204 -26.44 -1.45 9.09
N PHE A 205 -27.75 -1.56 8.90
CA PHE A 205 -28.35 -2.53 7.99
C PHE A 205 -27.87 -2.36 6.56
N ILE A 206 -27.82 -1.12 6.05
CA ILE A 206 -27.31 -0.83 4.70
C ILE A 206 -25.85 -1.26 4.58
N ALA A 207 -25.01 -0.95 5.58
CA ALA A 207 -23.59 -1.31 5.58
C ALA A 207 -23.40 -2.84 5.68
N TYR A 208 -24.16 -3.55 6.49
CA TYR A 208 -24.14 -5.02 6.59
C TYR A 208 -24.55 -5.70 5.28
N ARG A 209 -25.59 -5.19 4.61
CA ARG A 209 -25.99 -5.69 3.29
C ARG A 209 -24.86 -5.53 2.26
N LYS A 210 -24.28 -4.33 2.17
CA LYS A 210 -23.13 -4.09 1.29
C LYS A 210 -21.94 -4.97 1.64
N ALA A 211 -21.67 -5.20 2.93
CA ALA A 211 -20.61 -6.08 3.40
C ALA A 211 -20.85 -7.53 2.91
N TYR A 212 -22.06 -8.05 3.08
CA TYR A 212 -22.42 -9.39 2.62
C TYR A 212 -22.22 -9.52 1.10
N GLU A 213 -22.75 -8.57 0.32
CA GLU A 213 -22.58 -8.52 -1.13
C GLU A 213 -21.09 -8.49 -1.53
N ALA A 214 -20.27 -7.70 -0.83
CA ALA A 214 -18.84 -7.59 -1.09
C ALA A 214 -18.07 -8.88 -0.75
N PHE A 215 -18.37 -9.53 0.39
CA PHE A 215 -17.77 -10.82 0.74
C PHE A 215 -18.10 -11.90 -0.29
N GLU A 216 -19.37 -12.01 -0.71
CA GLU A 216 -19.77 -12.98 -1.72
C GLU A 216 -19.11 -12.71 -3.09
N ALA A 217 -19.06 -11.45 -3.51
CA ALA A 217 -18.45 -11.06 -4.77
C ALA A 217 -16.93 -11.33 -4.81
N THR A 218 -16.25 -11.27 -3.68
CA THR A 218 -14.77 -11.41 -3.59
C THR A 218 -14.32 -12.79 -3.15
N ARG A 219 -15.21 -13.64 -2.63
CA ARG A 219 -14.94 -14.94 -2.01
C ARG A 219 -13.99 -15.84 -2.80
N THR A 220 -14.16 -15.88 -4.13
CA THR A 220 -13.40 -16.79 -4.99
C THR A 220 -11.93 -16.47 -5.09
N TRP A 221 -11.55 -15.20 -4.97
CA TRP A 221 -10.15 -14.77 -5.11
C TRP A 221 -9.54 -14.25 -3.80
N SER A 222 -10.36 -13.68 -2.90
CA SER A 222 -9.87 -13.22 -1.57
C SER A 222 -9.68 -14.37 -0.59
N HIS A 223 -10.35 -15.50 -0.83
CA HIS A 223 -10.44 -16.64 0.09
C HIS A 223 -10.95 -16.24 1.49
N THR A 224 -11.71 -15.15 1.55
CA THR A 224 -12.31 -14.64 2.79
C THR A 224 -13.77 -15.04 2.83
N PRO A 225 -14.19 -15.89 3.77
CA PRO A 225 -15.59 -16.28 3.90
C PRO A 225 -16.44 -15.13 4.42
N VAL A 226 -17.76 -15.23 4.26
CA VAL A 226 -18.69 -14.37 4.99
C VAL A 226 -18.56 -14.69 6.48
N PRO A 227 -18.28 -13.69 7.35
CA PRO A 227 -18.21 -13.93 8.81
C PRO A 227 -19.53 -14.49 9.35
N SER A 228 -19.46 -15.45 10.26
CA SER A 228 -20.65 -16.13 10.80
C SER A 228 -21.63 -15.18 11.50
N GLN A 229 -21.13 -14.10 12.07
CA GLN A 229 -21.94 -13.08 12.75
C GLN A 229 -22.69 -12.16 11.77
N LEU A 230 -22.24 -11.98 10.53
CA LEU A 230 -22.86 -11.02 9.58
C LEU A 230 -24.29 -11.41 9.17
N PRO A 231 -24.63 -12.69 8.88
CA PRO A 231 -26.02 -13.12 8.70
C PRO A 231 -26.92 -12.82 9.91
N ILE A 232 -26.40 -13.03 11.12
CA ILE A 232 -27.11 -12.73 12.38
C ILE A 232 -27.41 -11.23 12.47
N ASP A 233 -26.43 -10.39 12.16
CA ASP A 233 -26.56 -8.93 12.19
C ASP A 233 -27.58 -8.42 11.16
N LEU A 234 -27.63 -9.03 9.96
CA LEU A 234 -28.61 -8.72 8.92
C LEU A 234 -30.04 -9.05 9.38
N LEU A 235 -30.24 -10.26 9.94
CA LEU A 235 -31.56 -10.68 10.44
C LEU A 235 -32.03 -9.79 11.59
N ARG A 236 -31.15 -9.53 12.56
CA ARG A 236 -31.46 -8.71 13.74
C ARG A 236 -31.81 -7.26 13.37
N THR A 237 -31.02 -6.64 12.48
CA THR A 237 -31.25 -5.25 12.10
C THR A 237 -32.47 -5.11 11.17
N ALA A 238 -32.74 -6.07 10.28
CA ALA A 238 -33.96 -6.10 9.49
C ALA A 238 -35.21 -6.23 10.35
N GLU A 239 -35.17 -7.08 11.42
CA GLU A 239 -36.24 -7.20 12.38
C GLU A 239 -36.47 -5.89 13.16
N ALA A 240 -35.42 -5.28 13.69
CA ALA A 240 -35.47 -4.03 14.43
C ALA A 240 -36.05 -2.86 13.59
N LEU A 241 -35.81 -2.86 12.27
CA LEU A 241 -36.35 -1.88 11.34
C LEU A 241 -37.74 -2.24 10.80
N HIS A 242 -38.29 -3.38 11.18
CA HIS A 242 -39.57 -3.90 10.65
C HIS A 242 -39.57 -4.09 9.12
N PHE A 243 -38.43 -4.41 8.54
CA PHE A 243 -38.27 -4.68 7.11
C PHE A 243 -38.71 -6.11 6.79
N THR A 244 -40.02 -6.35 6.77
CA THR A 244 -40.62 -7.69 6.71
C THR A 244 -40.24 -8.47 5.44
N GLN A 245 -40.09 -7.80 4.33
CA GLN A 245 -39.71 -8.43 3.05
C GLN A 245 -38.23 -8.86 3.08
N GLU A 246 -37.34 -7.98 3.50
CA GLU A 246 -35.91 -8.24 3.63
C GLU A 246 -35.64 -9.33 4.67
N LEU A 247 -36.32 -9.25 5.82
CA LEU A 247 -36.21 -10.26 6.88
C LEU A 247 -36.61 -11.66 6.34
N SER A 248 -37.76 -11.77 5.66
CA SER A 248 -38.19 -13.04 5.05
C SER A 248 -37.22 -13.54 4.00
N GLY A 249 -36.62 -12.64 3.22
CA GLY A 249 -35.58 -12.97 2.25
C GLY A 249 -34.33 -13.54 2.93
N TYR A 250 -33.84 -12.90 3.98
CA TYR A 250 -32.67 -13.37 4.73
C TYR A 250 -32.94 -14.66 5.52
N GLN A 251 -34.13 -14.83 6.10
CA GLN A 251 -34.52 -16.10 6.72
C GLN A 251 -34.51 -17.27 5.73
N SER A 252 -34.92 -17.01 4.49
CA SER A 252 -34.86 -18.01 3.42
C SER A 252 -33.42 -18.29 2.96
N LEU A 253 -32.54 -17.29 3.01
CA LEU A 253 -31.13 -17.39 2.63
C LEU A 253 -30.30 -18.06 3.74
N PHE A 254 -30.64 -17.84 5.01
CA PHE A 254 -29.97 -18.35 6.20
C PHE A 254 -30.92 -19.17 7.08
N PRO A 255 -31.46 -20.31 6.60
CA PRO A 255 -32.55 -21.01 7.28
C PRO A 255 -32.20 -21.54 8.67
N ASP A 256 -30.93 -21.85 8.91
CA ASP A 256 -30.45 -22.43 10.17
C ASP A 256 -29.82 -21.37 11.12
N THR A 257 -30.00 -20.08 10.80
CA THR A 257 -29.42 -19.00 11.60
C THR A 257 -30.40 -18.50 12.64
N GLU A 258 -30.07 -18.70 13.92
CA GLU A 258 -30.76 -18.12 15.05
C GLU A 258 -30.15 -16.75 15.39
N TRP A 259 -30.98 -15.81 15.82
CA TRP A 259 -30.53 -14.49 16.26
C TRP A 259 -31.24 -14.02 17.52
N THR A 260 -30.56 -13.16 18.28
CA THR A 260 -31.13 -12.46 19.44
C THR A 260 -31.59 -11.08 18.97
N THR A 261 -32.75 -10.65 19.42
CA THR A 261 -33.34 -9.34 19.08
C THR A 261 -32.44 -8.19 19.59
N SER A 262 -32.51 -7.04 18.94
CA SER A 262 -31.74 -5.84 19.37
C SER A 262 -32.11 -5.42 20.79
N ASP A 263 -33.39 -5.50 21.16
CA ASP A 263 -33.87 -5.15 22.51
C ASP A 263 -33.28 -6.05 23.61
N ALA A 264 -33.17 -7.35 23.35
CA ALA A 264 -32.54 -8.28 24.28
C ALA A 264 -31.03 -8.05 24.47
N LEU A 265 -30.36 -7.46 23.48
CA LEU A 265 -28.94 -7.13 23.54
C LEU A 265 -28.66 -5.80 24.27
N GLN A 266 -29.64 -4.91 24.47
CA GLN A 266 -29.43 -3.61 25.12
C GLN A 266 -28.98 -3.74 26.58
N GLU A 267 -29.38 -4.83 27.27
CA GLU A 267 -28.94 -5.12 28.63
C GLU A 267 -27.50 -5.68 28.73
N LEU A 268 -26.94 -6.05 27.61
CA LEU A 268 -25.58 -6.61 27.51
C LEU A 268 -24.59 -5.53 27.01
N ALA A 269 -23.32 -5.73 27.32
CA ALA A 269 -22.24 -4.99 26.72
C ALA A 269 -21.69 -5.75 25.49
N GLN A 270 -21.25 -5.03 24.49
CA GLN A 270 -20.63 -5.62 23.31
C GLN A 270 -19.10 -5.49 23.37
N VAL A 271 -18.40 -6.55 23.01
CA VAL A 271 -16.95 -6.53 22.79
C VAL A 271 -16.67 -6.89 21.34
N VAL A 272 -15.99 -5.99 20.62
CA VAL A 272 -15.52 -6.19 19.27
C VAL A 272 -14.02 -6.43 19.32
N VAL A 273 -13.57 -7.58 18.86
CA VAL A 273 -12.15 -7.95 18.84
C VAL A 273 -11.63 -7.82 17.41
N ILE A 274 -10.58 -7.02 17.21
CA ILE A 274 -9.83 -6.93 15.97
C ILE A 274 -8.44 -7.55 16.21
N SER A 275 -8.13 -8.59 15.47
CA SER A 275 -6.85 -9.27 15.57
C SER A 275 -6.08 -9.14 14.25
N TYR A 276 -4.89 -8.55 14.33
CA TYR A 276 -3.95 -8.41 13.22
C TYR A 276 -2.98 -9.57 13.21
N ASN A 277 -3.09 -10.45 12.22
CA ASN A 277 -2.31 -11.68 12.16
C ASN A 277 -1.22 -11.59 11.10
N GLY A 278 0.00 -11.97 11.48
CA GLY A 278 1.13 -12.07 10.56
C GLY A 278 1.58 -10.74 9.97
N ARG A 279 2.15 -10.81 8.77
CA ARG A 279 2.78 -9.68 8.07
C ARG A 279 2.26 -9.54 6.66
N ALA A 280 2.06 -8.30 6.22
CA ALA A 280 1.76 -8.00 4.84
C ALA A 280 2.83 -8.57 3.88
N PRO A 281 2.43 -8.93 2.66
CA PRO A 281 3.37 -9.38 1.65
C PRO A 281 4.30 -8.23 1.24
N ARG A 282 5.52 -8.58 0.79
CA ARG A 282 6.46 -7.61 0.23
C ARG A 282 6.58 -7.76 -1.27
N LYS A 283 6.92 -6.66 -1.95
CA LYS A 283 7.23 -6.66 -3.38
C LYS A 283 8.74 -6.82 -3.57
N GLU A 284 9.13 -7.68 -4.51
CA GLU A 284 10.52 -7.91 -4.92
C GLU A 284 10.67 -7.74 -6.43
N ASP A 285 11.90 -7.51 -6.89
CA ASP A 285 12.20 -7.49 -8.32
C ASP A 285 12.18 -8.91 -8.91
N ARG A 286 11.45 -9.07 -10.00
CA ARG A 286 11.54 -10.21 -10.89
C ARG A 286 12.11 -9.73 -12.22
N PHE A 287 13.32 -10.16 -12.52
CA PHE A 287 13.97 -9.82 -13.79
C PHE A 287 13.50 -10.79 -14.88
N ILE A 288 13.11 -10.24 -16.02
CA ILE A 288 12.73 -10.98 -17.22
C ILE A 288 13.53 -10.45 -18.38
N ASP A 289 14.20 -11.37 -19.09
CA ASP A 289 14.91 -11.05 -20.31
C ASP A 289 13.96 -11.27 -21.50
N LEU A 290 13.59 -10.18 -22.16
CA LEU A 290 12.61 -10.17 -23.24
C LEU A 290 13.26 -9.83 -24.56
N PRO A 291 13.07 -10.62 -25.63
CA PRO A 291 13.45 -10.21 -26.97
C PRO A 291 12.57 -9.05 -27.42
N ILE A 292 13.18 -7.98 -27.91
CA ILE A 292 12.44 -6.87 -28.50
C ILE A 292 11.99 -7.31 -29.91
N SER A 293 10.68 -7.42 -30.13
CA SER A 293 10.09 -7.57 -31.46
C SER A 293 9.58 -6.23 -31.96
N LEU A 294 9.69 -6.01 -33.27
CA LEU A 294 9.12 -4.83 -33.94
C LEU A 294 7.62 -4.66 -33.68
N ASP A 295 6.87 -5.77 -33.61
CA ASP A 295 5.44 -5.75 -33.37
C ASP A 295 5.11 -5.27 -31.96
N ALA A 296 5.87 -5.71 -30.94
CA ALA A 296 5.68 -5.25 -29.56
C ALA A 296 5.99 -3.75 -29.40
N LEU A 297 7.02 -3.25 -30.10
CA LEU A 297 7.36 -1.83 -30.11
C LEU A 297 6.32 -0.99 -30.87
N GLN A 298 5.79 -1.48 -31.98
CA GLN A 298 4.73 -0.81 -32.72
C GLN A 298 3.43 -0.72 -31.90
N LEU A 299 3.07 -1.78 -31.18
CA LEU A 299 1.90 -1.77 -30.29
C LEU A 299 2.01 -0.72 -29.18
N VAL A 300 3.19 -0.58 -28.59
CA VAL A 300 3.47 0.44 -27.57
C VAL A 300 3.41 1.85 -28.13
N LEU A 301 3.88 2.07 -29.35
CA LEU A 301 3.84 3.37 -30.04
C LEU A 301 2.43 3.72 -30.55
N LEU A 302 1.65 2.73 -31.01
CA LEU A 302 0.28 2.91 -31.48
C LEU A 302 -0.68 3.30 -30.37
N ASN A 303 -0.54 2.70 -29.20
CA ASN A 303 -1.38 3.01 -28.02
C ASN A 303 -1.15 4.41 -27.44
N ARG A 304 -0.19 5.18 -27.98
CA ARG A 304 0.24 6.46 -27.40
C ARG A 304 0.02 7.68 -28.27
N GLY A 305 -0.74 7.57 -29.34
CA GLY A 305 -1.14 8.74 -30.14
C GLY A 305 0.04 9.49 -30.80
N PHE A 306 1.20 8.85 -31.01
CA PHE A 306 2.26 9.44 -31.83
C PHE A 306 1.75 9.64 -33.25
N SER A 307 1.77 10.89 -33.71
CA SER A 307 1.32 11.22 -35.05
C SER A 307 2.17 10.54 -36.12
N GLN A 308 1.56 10.23 -37.26
CA GLN A 308 2.22 9.56 -38.39
C GLN A 308 3.45 10.33 -38.93
N SER A 309 3.49 11.66 -38.71
CA SER A 309 4.62 12.51 -39.11
C SER A 309 5.86 12.41 -38.19
N GLU A 310 5.69 12.01 -36.95
CA GLU A 310 6.78 11.75 -35.99
C GLU A 310 7.45 10.40 -36.23
N ARG A 311 6.71 9.43 -36.81
CA ARG A 311 7.20 8.10 -37.17
C ARG A 311 8.27 8.17 -38.28
N ASN A 312 8.12 9.08 -39.23
CA ASN A 312 8.98 9.15 -40.43
C ASN A 312 10.38 9.78 -40.22
N ARG A 313 10.71 10.26 -39.00
CA ARG A 313 11.97 10.96 -38.73
C ARG A 313 12.98 10.13 -37.92
N GLY A 314 13.34 8.97 -38.40
CA GLY A 314 14.45 8.19 -37.83
C GLY A 314 14.04 7.21 -36.71
N VAL A 315 12.77 7.17 -36.30
CA VAL A 315 12.24 6.20 -35.31
C VAL A 315 12.33 4.78 -35.90
N ASP A 316 11.98 4.59 -37.17
CA ASP A 316 12.05 3.28 -37.84
C ASP A 316 13.45 2.71 -37.88
N THR A 317 14.49 3.55 -38.14
CA THR A 317 15.87 3.08 -38.18
C THR A 317 16.36 2.62 -36.80
N VAL A 318 15.94 3.27 -35.74
CA VAL A 318 16.24 2.88 -34.36
C VAL A 318 15.50 1.60 -34.00
N LEU A 319 14.23 1.49 -34.40
CA LEU A 319 13.42 0.31 -34.14
C LEU A 319 13.95 -0.94 -34.85
N TYR A 320 14.40 -0.82 -36.10
CA TYR A 320 15.04 -1.92 -36.82
C TYR A 320 16.34 -2.38 -36.16
N GLY A 321 17.11 -1.46 -35.56
CA GLY A 321 18.33 -1.80 -34.82
C GLY A 321 18.05 -2.52 -33.49
N LEU A 322 16.82 -2.43 -32.96
CA LEU A 322 16.41 -3.06 -31.72
C LEU A 322 15.86 -4.47 -31.92
N ASN A 323 15.49 -4.83 -33.15
CA ASN A 323 14.86 -6.13 -33.41
C ASN A 323 15.84 -7.29 -33.09
N GLY A 324 15.35 -8.23 -32.26
CA GLY A 324 16.14 -9.38 -31.82
C GLY A 324 17.11 -9.10 -30.65
N GLN A 325 17.20 -7.86 -30.16
CA GLN A 325 17.96 -7.56 -28.95
C GLN A 325 17.22 -8.05 -27.71
N VAL A 326 17.94 -8.56 -26.74
CA VAL A 326 17.37 -8.96 -25.44
C VAL A 326 17.52 -7.81 -24.46
N VAL A 327 16.41 -7.40 -23.87
CA VAL A 327 16.38 -6.35 -22.85
C VAL A 327 15.91 -6.95 -21.53
N ARG A 328 16.65 -6.64 -20.46
CA ARG A 328 16.24 -7.00 -19.10
C ARG A 328 15.27 -5.97 -18.56
N VAL A 329 14.15 -6.48 -18.05
CA VAL A 329 13.08 -5.67 -17.44
C VAL A 329 12.86 -6.14 -16.02
N ALA A 330 12.80 -5.22 -15.06
CA ALA A 330 12.41 -5.50 -13.70
C ALA A 330 10.88 -5.33 -13.56
N LEU A 331 10.20 -6.38 -13.15
CA LEU A 331 8.78 -6.37 -12.80
C LEU A 331 8.61 -6.67 -11.32
N PRO A 332 7.65 -6.04 -10.62
CA PRO A 332 7.37 -6.39 -9.24
C PRO A 332 6.73 -7.78 -9.17
N ARG A 333 7.18 -8.58 -8.22
CA ARG A 333 6.47 -9.80 -7.81
C ARG A 333 6.11 -9.70 -6.34
N LEU A 334 4.96 -10.23 -5.97
CA LEU A 334 4.57 -10.33 -4.58
C LEU A 334 5.23 -11.56 -3.94
N VAL A 335 5.77 -11.38 -2.74
CA VAL A 335 6.29 -12.45 -1.89
C VAL A 335 5.44 -12.50 -0.64
N PRO A 336 4.53 -13.47 -0.52
CA PRO A 336 3.73 -13.66 0.67
C PRO A 336 4.60 -13.91 1.89
N GLN A 337 4.19 -13.38 3.04
CA GLN A 337 4.80 -13.63 4.34
C GLN A 337 3.77 -14.32 5.24
N LYS A 338 3.20 -15.40 4.71
CA LYS A 338 2.12 -16.13 5.37
C LYS A 338 2.55 -16.62 6.73
N THR A 339 1.64 -16.41 7.66
CA THR A 339 1.77 -16.82 9.04
C THR A 339 0.58 -17.71 9.37
N HIS A 340 0.86 -18.90 9.84
CA HIS A 340 -0.20 -19.78 10.28
C HIS A 340 -0.53 -19.52 11.74
N VAL A 341 -1.65 -18.87 11.99
CA VAL A 341 -2.27 -18.73 13.33
C VAL A 341 -3.44 -19.71 13.37
N PRO A 342 -3.29 -20.89 13.97
CA PRO A 342 -4.29 -21.96 13.84
C PRO A 342 -5.60 -21.65 14.54
N LEU A 343 -5.58 -20.88 15.62
CA LEU A 343 -6.75 -20.43 16.37
C LEU A 343 -6.40 -19.13 17.09
N ASP A 344 -7.06 -18.07 16.71
CA ASP A 344 -6.94 -16.79 17.38
C ASP A 344 -8.19 -16.55 18.22
N ARG A 345 -7.99 -16.42 19.53
CA ARG A 345 -9.06 -16.28 20.49
C ARG A 345 -8.70 -15.27 21.58
N VAL A 346 -9.72 -14.67 22.17
CA VAL A 346 -9.57 -13.79 23.33
C VAL A 346 -10.49 -14.29 24.42
N SER A 347 -9.98 -14.38 25.63
CA SER A 347 -10.80 -14.73 26.81
C SER A 347 -11.08 -13.49 27.63
N LEU A 348 -12.37 -13.28 27.90
CA LEU A 348 -12.89 -12.24 28.77
C LEU A 348 -13.20 -12.90 30.12
N ILE A 349 -12.41 -12.57 31.13
CA ILE A 349 -12.51 -13.18 32.47
C ILE A 349 -13.18 -12.18 33.41
N PRO A 350 -14.44 -12.37 33.77
CA PRO A 350 -15.10 -11.49 34.72
C PRO A 350 -14.53 -11.68 36.13
N ASP A 351 -14.71 -10.68 37.02
CA ASP A 351 -14.31 -10.79 38.42
C ASP A 351 -15.07 -11.94 39.13
N ASN A 352 -16.34 -12.15 38.75
CA ASN A 352 -17.14 -13.23 39.24
C ASN A 352 -17.86 -13.94 38.07
N GLY A 353 -17.68 -15.23 37.93
CA GLY A 353 -18.36 -16.00 36.88
C GLY A 353 -17.44 -16.78 35.99
N THR A 354 -17.98 -17.27 34.87
CA THR A 354 -17.26 -18.09 33.91
C THR A 354 -16.64 -17.22 32.83
N ALA A 355 -15.41 -17.48 32.45
CA ALA A 355 -14.74 -16.81 31.35
C ALA A 355 -15.48 -17.03 29.99
N VAL A 356 -15.63 -15.99 29.22
CA VAL A 356 -16.16 -16.04 27.86
C VAL A 356 -15.00 -16.04 26.89
N THR A 357 -14.87 -17.10 26.11
CA THR A 357 -13.83 -17.18 25.07
C THR A 357 -14.45 -16.86 23.71
N VAL A 358 -13.86 -15.89 23.02
CA VAL A 358 -14.29 -15.39 21.72
C VAL A 358 -13.28 -15.84 20.67
N ASN A 359 -13.74 -16.55 19.65
CA ASN A 359 -12.91 -16.94 18.50
C ASN A 359 -13.04 -15.87 17.42
N THR A 360 -11.91 -15.45 16.88
CA THR A 360 -11.90 -14.50 15.75
C THR A 360 -12.01 -15.23 14.41
N GLU A 361 -12.66 -14.60 13.44
CA GLU A 361 -12.82 -15.11 12.08
C GLU A 361 -12.12 -14.19 11.09
N LEU A 362 -11.57 -14.78 10.02
CA LEU A 362 -10.93 -14.02 8.94
C LEU A 362 -11.94 -13.10 8.26
N VAL A 363 -11.68 -11.80 8.26
CA VAL A 363 -12.52 -10.79 7.59
C VAL A 363 -11.78 -10.03 6.50
N HIS A 364 -10.44 -10.06 6.49
CA HIS A 364 -9.66 -9.32 5.49
C HIS A 364 -8.32 -10.00 5.21
N ASN A 365 -8.11 -10.42 3.97
CA ASN A 365 -6.88 -11.09 3.53
C ASN A 365 -6.03 -10.11 2.73
N VAL A 366 -5.12 -9.41 3.42
CA VAL A 366 -4.25 -8.38 2.83
C VAL A 366 -3.37 -8.95 1.72
N THR A 367 -2.85 -10.15 1.90
CA THR A 367 -2.04 -10.81 0.84
C THR A 367 -2.84 -11.05 -0.43
N ALA A 368 -4.08 -11.53 -0.33
CA ALA A 368 -4.94 -11.75 -1.50
C ALA A 368 -5.31 -10.44 -2.20
N LEU A 369 -5.57 -9.38 -1.43
CA LEU A 369 -5.86 -8.05 -1.96
C LEU A 369 -4.65 -7.43 -2.66
N ALA A 370 -3.45 -7.57 -2.08
CA ALA A 370 -2.21 -7.12 -2.69
C ALA A 370 -1.90 -7.86 -4.00
N ASP A 371 -2.14 -9.19 -4.04
CA ASP A 371 -1.97 -9.99 -5.25
C ASP A 371 -2.96 -9.56 -6.34
N LYS A 372 -4.21 -9.34 -5.96
CA LYS A 372 -5.25 -8.84 -6.87
C LYS A 372 -4.88 -7.47 -7.42
N ALA A 373 -4.53 -6.51 -6.58
CA ALA A 373 -4.14 -5.16 -6.98
C ALA A 373 -2.91 -5.15 -7.91
N LEU A 374 -1.92 -6.00 -7.63
CA LEU A 374 -0.74 -6.13 -8.47
C LEU A 374 -1.08 -6.76 -9.83
N SER A 375 -1.85 -7.86 -9.83
CA SER A 375 -2.23 -8.58 -11.05
C SER A 375 -3.04 -7.71 -12.01
N GLU A 376 -3.96 -6.90 -11.53
CA GLU A 376 -4.75 -5.95 -12.32
C GLU A 376 -3.90 -4.88 -13.01
N ARG A 377 -2.83 -4.44 -12.35
CA ARG A 377 -1.90 -3.43 -12.87
C ARG A 377 -0.76 -4.01 -13.70
N MET A 378 -0.57 -5.33 -13.69
CA MET A 378 0.60 -5.99 -14.29
C MET A 378 0.76 -5.69 -15.78
N ALA A 379 -0.33 -5.68 -16.56
CA ALA A 379 -0.29 -5.36 -17.99
C ALA A 379 0.23 -3.92 -18.22
N VAL A 380 -0.23 -2.95 -17.44
CA VAL A 380 0.22 -1.55 -17.53
C VAL A 380 1.67 -1.41 -17.06
N ILE A 381 2.05 -2.06 -15.97
CA ILE A 381 3.42 -2.07 -15.45
C ILE A 381 4.37 -2.66 -16.49
N THR A 382 4.02 -3.82 -17.07
CA THR A 382 4.83 -4.49 -18.09
C THR A 382 5.00 -3.62 -19.33
N SER A 383 3.92 -3.00 -19.83
CA SER A 383 3.99 -2.14 -21.02
C SER A 383 4.87 -0.90 -20.78
N LYS A 384 4.79 -0.29 -19.59
CA LYS A 384 5.65 0.83 -19.20
C LYS A 384 7.10 0.41 -19.07
N ALA A 385 7.39 -0.72 -18.43
CA ALA A 385 8.73 -1.23 -18.25
C ALA A 385 9.41 -1.55 -19.61
N LEU A 386 8.67 -2.19 -20.53
CA LEU A 386 9.14 -2.45 -21.91
C LEU A 386 9.46 -1.17 -22.65
N ALA A 387 8.60 -0.17 -22.56
CA ALA A 387 8.82 1.10 -23.24
C ALA A 387 10.03 1.87 -22.69
N ARG A 388 10.24 1.85 -21.36
CA ARG A 388 11.43 2.43 -20.73
C ARG A 388 12.70 1.73 -21.20
N ALA A 389 12.70 0.40 -21.17
CA ALA A 389 13.84 -0.41 -21.60
C ALA A 389 14.20 -0.14 -23.06
N ALA A 390 13.21 -0.08 -23.96
CA ALA A 390 13.41 0.27 -25.36
C ALA A 390 14.00 1.68 -25.53
N THR A 391 13.49 2.66 -24.78
CA THR A 391 13.98 4.05 -24.80
C THR A 391 15.43 4.15 -24.32
N LYS A 392 15.78 3.52 -23.19
CA LYS A 392 17.13 3.48 -22.65
C LYS A 392 18.11 2.84 -23.65
N PHE A 393 17.70 1.75 -24.28
CA PHE A 393 18.51 1.08 -25.28
C PHE A 393 18.74 1.98 -26.51
N ALA A 394 17.72 2.65 -27.01
CA ALA A 394 17.84 3.59 -28.12
C ALA A 394 18.78 4.77 -27.80
N MET A 395 18.72 5.31 -26.58
CA MET A 395 19.62 6.36 -26.09
C MET A 395 21.06 5.84 -25.98
N ALA A 396 21.28 4.64 -25.46
CA ALA A 396 22.62 4.02 -25.39
C ALA A 396 23.23 3.82 -26.78
N GLU A 397 22.45 3.40 -27.77
CA GLU A 397 22.90 3.22 -29.14
C GLU A 397 23.22 4.57 -29.79
N ALA A 398 22.40 5.61 -29.62
CA ALA A 398 22.66 6.96 -30.11
C ALA A 398 23.93 7.55 -29.49
N THR A 399 24.15 7.34 -28.19
CA THR A 399 25.36 7.78 -27.48
C THR A 399 26.61 7.07 -28.01
N THR A 400 26.51 5.77 -28.27
CA THR A 400 27.59 4.96 -28.84
C THR A 400 28.03 5.49 -30.24
N ARG A 401 27.05 5.75 -31.12
CA ARG A 401 27.28 6.29 -32.45
C ARG A 401 27.88 7.71 -32.42
N GLY A 402 27.34 8.55 -31.53
CA GLY A 402 27.88 9.91 -31.35
C GLY A 402 29.30 9.91 -30.82
N ALA A 403 29.65 9.05 -29.88
CA ALA A 403 31.00 8.89 -29.37
C ALA A 403 31.96 8.34 -30.42
N GLN A 404 31.54 7.40 -31.30
CA GLN A 404 32.32 6.90 -32.41
C GLN A 404 32.66 8.00 -33.43
N GLN A 405 31.68 8.85 -33.75
CA GLN A 405 31.88 9.97 -34.68
C GLN A 405 32.81 11.05 -34.12
N ALA A 406 32.67 11.34 -32.79
CA ALA A 406 33.51 12.36 -32.15
C ALA A 406 34.98 11.93 -31.96
N ALA A 407 35.25 10.63 -31.80
CA ALA A 407 36.59 10.11 -31.54
C ALA A 407 37.48 9.94 -32.81
N GLY A 408 36.91 10.13 -34.01
CA GLY A 408 37.63 10.00 -35.28
C GLY A 408 37.83 8.56 -35.75
N LYS A 409 38.51 8.40 -36.93
CA LYS A 409 38.55 7.10 -37.62
C LYS A 409 39.37 6.03 -36.88
N ASP A 410 40.41 6.40 -36.16
CA ASP A 410 41.36 5.44 -35.57
C ASP A 410 40.96 5.00 -34.17
N ALA A 411 40.41 5.90 -33.32
CA ALA A 411 40.01 5.62 -31.96
C ALA A 411 38.50 5.40 -31.82
N GLY A 412 37.69 5.85 -32.79
CA GLY A 412 36.21 5.83 -32.75
C GLY A 412 35.60 4.49 -32.45
N PRO A 413 36.03 3.37 -33.07
CA PRO A 413 35.46 2.05 -32.81
C PRO A 413 35.64 1.59 -31.34
N TRP A 414 36.82 1.83 -30.77
CA TRP A 414 37.09 1.44 -29.37
C TRP A 414 36.39 2.33 -28.35
N VAL A 415 36.37 3.63 -28.61
CA VAL A 415 35.64 4.59 -27.75
C VAL A 415 34.14 4.30 -27.80
N GLY A 416 33.58 4.04 -28.97
CA GLY A 416 32.18 3.65 -29.12
C GLY A 416 31.85 2.34 -28.42
N LEU A 417 32.75 1.35 -28.51
CA LEU A 417 32.56 0.07 -27.78
C LEU A 417 32.53 0.28 -26.27
N LEU A 418 33.46 1.03 -25.69
CA LEU A 418 33.52 1.31 -24.26
C LEU A 418 32.33 2.11 -23.79
N VAL A 419 31.95 3.19 -24.48
CA VAL A 419 30.81 4.02 -24.18
C VAL A 419 29.51 3.20 -24.29
N GLY A 420 29.40 2.35 -25.32
CA GLY A 420 28.26 1.47 -25.52
C GLY A 420 28.11 0.41 -24.41
N LEU A 421 29.21 -0.20 -23.99
CA LEU A 421 29.23 -1.15 -22.88
C LEU A 421 28.82 -0.48 -21.56
N LEU A 422 29.36 0.73 -21.29
CA LEU A 422 29.00 1.49 -20.09
C LEU A 422 27.54 1.93 -20.13
N ALA A 423 27.03 2.45 -21.24
CA ALA A 423 25.65 2.90 -21.39
C ALA A 423 24.67 1.74 -21.34
N LYS A 424 24.96 0.59 -21.97
CA LYS A 424 24.13 -0.61 -21.88
C LYS A 424 24.17 -1.24 -20.48
N GLY A 425 25.35 -1.29 -19.86
CA GLY A 425 25.50 -1.75 -18.49
C GLY A 425 24.70 -0.89 -17.51
N TRP A 426 24.74 0.43 -17.66
CA TRP A 426 23.94 1.36 -16.86
C TRP A 426 22.44 1.19 -17.12
N ALA A 427 21.99 1.01 -18.35
CA ALA A 427 20.59 0.78 -18.70
C ALA A 427 20.03 -0.48 -18.00
N VAL A 428 20.81 -1.56 -17.95
CA VAL A 428 20.44 -2.79 -17.25
C VAL A 428 20.45 -2.60 -15.73
N ALA A 429 21.50 -1.98 -15.19
CA ALA A 429 21.68 -1.78 -13.75
C ALA A 429 20.65 -0.80 -13.13
N SER A 430 20.07 0.08 -13.95
CA SER A 430 19.09 1.08 -13.51
C SER A 430 17.64 0.60 -13.62
N GLU A 431 17.38 -0.64 -14.04
CA GLU A 431 16.02 -1.20 -14.04
C GLU A 431 15.67 -1.71 -12.63
N GLU A 432 14.67 -1.09 -12.05
CA GLU A 432 14.12 -1.42 -10.74
C GLU A 432 12.61 -1.27 -10.79
N ALA A 433 11.90 -2.26 -10.27
CA ALA A 433 10.46 -2.20 -10.10
C ALA A 433 10.08 -1.32 -8.90
N ASP A 434 8.85 -0.80 -8.88
CA ASP A 434 8.33 -0.16 -7.66
C ASP A 434 7.96 -1.23 -6.63
N LYS A 435 8.79 -1.34 -5.60
CA LYS A 435 8.65 -2.30 -4.49
C LYS A 435 7.94 -1.69 -3.29
N ARG A 436 7.54 -0.43 -3.35
CA ARG A 436 6.84 0.23 -2.25
C ARG A 436 5.51 -0.44 -1.99
N SER A 437 5.20 -0.68 -0.73
CA SER A 437 3.93 -1.20 -0.20
C SER A 437 3.88 -0.93 1.30
N TRP A 438 2.69 -0.90 1.86
CA TRP A 438 2.47 -0.70 3.29
C TRP A 438 2.81 -1.98 4.08
N GLN A 439 4.08 -2.17 4.41
CA GLN A 439 4.58 -3.44 4.98
C GLN A 439 4.33 -3.58 6.49
N THR A 440 3.94 -2.52 7.20
CA THR A 440 3.56 -2.60 8.62
C THR A 440 2.16 -3.18 8.84
N LEU A 441 1.36 -3.34 7.77
CA LEU A 441 0.07 -4.03 7.82
C LEU A 441 0.22 -5.51 8.23
N PRO A 442 -0.85 -6.15 8.72
CA PRO A 442 -0.91 -7.60 8.92
C PRO A 442 -1.02 -8.35 7.57
N ASP A 443 -0.81 -9.67 7.61
CA ASP A 443 -1.21 -10.56 6.51
C ASP A 443 -2.73 -10.70 6.44
N GLU A 444 -3.35 -10.86 7.62
CA GLU A 444 -4.79 -11.08 7.76
C GLU A 444 -5.34 -10.24 8.91
N ILE A 445 -6.59 -9.78 8.76
CA ILE A 445 -7.34 -9.18 9.84
C ILE A 445 -8.48 -10.13 10.20
N HIS A 446 -8.56 -10.46 11.46
CA HIS A 446 -9.63 -11.28 12.03
C HIS A 446 -10.51 -10.42 12.91
N LEU A 447 -11.79 -10.77 12.99
CA LEU A 447 -12.79 -10.05 13.79
C LEU A 447 -13.66 -11.04 14.56
N ALA A 448 -14.05 -10.65 15.76
CA ALA A 448 -15.12 -11.29 16.49
C ALA A 448 -15.99 -10.26 17.20
N ARG A 449 -17.23 -10.64 17.45
CA ARG A 449 -18.18 -9.88 18.25
C ARG A 449 -18.74 -10.79 19.35
N ALA A 450 -18.80 -10.28 20.56
CA ALA A 450 -19.42 -10.99 21.68
C ALA A 450 -20.26 -10.03 22.51
N TRP A 451 -21.35 -10.52 23.03
CA TRP A 451 -22.15 -9.81 24.00
C TRP A 451 -22.00 -10.50 25.38
N VAL A 452 -21.66 -9.69 26.36
CA VAL A 452 -21.36 -10.13 27.72
C VAL A 452 -22.14 -9.32 28.73
N PRO A 453 -22.45 -9.86 29.93
CA PRO A 453 -23.06 -9.08 31.00
C PRO A 453 -22.21 -7.84 31.34
N PRO A 454 -22.83 -6.72 31.76
CA PRO A 454 -22.07 -5.57 32.26
C PRO A 454 -21.20 -5.96 33.46
N GLY A 455 -19.97 -5.38 33.53
CA GLY A 455 -19.06 -5.71 34.63
C GLY A 455 -17.60 -5.39 34.32
N HIS A 456 -16.76 -5.85 35.25
CA HIS A 456 -15.31 -5.77 35.09
C HIS A 456 -14.76 -7.05 34.46
N TYR A 457 -13.90 -6.90 33.47
CA TYR A 457 -13.27 -8.00 32.75
C TYR A 457 -11.78 -7.83 32.67
N ARG A 458 -11.06 -8.92 32.93
CA ARG A 458 -9.66 -9.04 32.56
C ARG A 458 -9.59 -9.72 31.18
N VAL A 459 -8.90 -9.09 30.24
CA VAL A 459 -8.71 -9.59 28.88
C VAL A 459 -7.43 -10.42 28.82
N GLN A 460 -7.56 -11.66 28.37
CA GLN A 460 -6.44 -12.56 28.15
C GLN A 460 -6.40 -12.95 26.68
N PRO A 461 -5.34 -12.54 25.94
CA PRO A 461 -5.14 -13.00 24.56
C PRO A 461 -4.83 -14.49 24.54
N SER A 462 -4.87 -15.10 23.36
CA SER A 462 -4.56 -16.52 23.16
C SER A 462 -3.19 -16.89 23.73
N GLU A 463 -3.13 -17.93 24.56
CA GLU A 463 -1.87 -18.45 25.14
C GLU A 463 -0.95 -19.09 24.10
N SER A 464 -1.47 -19.46 22.94
CA SER A 464 -0.72 -20.19 21.91
C SER A 464 0.23 -19.34 21.08
N HIS A 465 0.15 -17.98 21.20
CA HIS A 465 0.92 -17.06 20.38
C HIS A 465 1.25 -15.80 21.17
N ASP A 466 2.42 -15.22 20.93
CA ASP A 466 2.84 -13.93 21.46
C ASP A 466 1.95 -12.80 20.88
N ALA A 467 0.80 -12.58 21.52
CA ALA A 467 -0.11 -11.51 21.13
C ALA A 467 0.27 -10.20 21.83
N LEU A 468 0.52 -9.17 21.03
CA LEU A 468 0.67 -7.81 21.51
C LEU A 468 -0.71 -7.22 21.78
N LEU A 469 -1.07 -7.07 23.04
CA LEU A 469 -2.27 -6.37 23.50
C LEU A 469 -1.81 -5.11 24.26
N PRO A 470 -2.26 -3.90 23.88
CA PRO A 470 -1.96 -2.69 24.64
C PRO A 470 -2.39 -2.81 26.11
N GLU A 471 -1.58 -2.30 27.03
CA GLU A 471 -1.82 -2.46 28.46
C GLU A 471 -3.18 -1.90 28.89
N ALA A 472 -3.60 -0.79 28.31
CA ALA A 472 -4.91 -0.19 28.56
C ALA A 472 -6.12 -1.09 28.19
N MET A 473 -5.89 -2.11 27.35
CA MET A 473 -6.92 -3.06 26.92
C MET A 473 -6.93 -4.36 27.74
N ARG A 474 -6.05 -4.51 28.71
CA ARG A 474 -5.96 -5.72 29.56
C ARG A 474 -7.07 -5.80 30.59
N THR A 475 -7.72 -4.69 30.88
CA THR A 475 -8.88 -4.61 31.77
C THR A 475 -9.96 -3.74 31.13
N LEU A 476 -11.21 -4.20 31.20
CA LEU A 476 -12.36 -3.47 30.68
C LEU A 476 -13.36 -3.26 31.80
N PHE A 477 -13.98 -2.10 31.81
CA PHE A 477 -15.21 -1.86 32.54
C PHE A 477 -16.31 -1.62 31.51
N LEU A 478 -17.36 -2.44 31.54
CA LEU A 478 -18.42 -2.45 30.54
C LEU A 478 -19.75 -2.16 31.20
N GLY A 479 -20.43 -1.10 30.79
CA GLY A 479 -21.80 -0.78 31.12
C GLY A 479 -22.82 -1.46 30.19
N PRO A 480 -24.13 -1.46 30.56
CA PRO A 480 -25.21 -1.94 29.71
C PRO A 480 -25.24 -1.16 28.39
N GLY A 481 -25.38 -1.85 27.23
CA GLY A 481 -25.42 -1.24 25.91
C GLY A 481 -24.06 -0.63 25.43
N GLU A 482 -23.02 -0.70 26.24
CA GLU A 482 -21.72 -0.17 25.91
C GLU A 482 -20.98 -1.09 24.93
N THR A 483 -20.30 -0.50 23.96
CA THR A 483 -19.42 -1.22 23.04
C THR A 483 -17.96 -0.92 23.35
N ALA A 484 -17.12 -1.94 23.53
CA ALA A 484 -15.69 -1.84 23.63
C ALA A 484 -15.01 -2.47 22.41
N VAL A 485 -13.95 -1.82 21.91
CA VAL A 485 -13.11 -2.34 20.82
C VAL A 485 -11.76 -2.76 21.39
N LEU A 486 -11.41 -4.01 21.17
CA LEU A 486 -10.11 -4.59 21.51
C LEU A 486 -9.28 -4.79 20.27
N ILE A 487 -8.02 -4.38 20.32
CA ILE A 487 -7.07 -4.54 19.22
C ILE A 487 -5.88 -5.33 19.71
N GLN A 488 -5.57 -6.42 19.02
CA GLN A 488 -4.37 -7.20 19.28
C GLN A 488 -3.58 -7.45 18.00
N ARG A 489 -2.28 -7.71 18.14
CA ARG A 489 -1.41 -8.14 17.05
C ARG A 489 -0.79 -9.48 17.40
N VAL A 490 -0.96 -10.46 16.52
CA VAL A 490 -0.37 -11.80 16.65
C VAL A 490 0.77 -11.93 15.64
N MET A 491 1.97 -12.16 16.16
CA MET A 491 3.18 -12.29 15.36
C MET A 491 3.91 -13.58 15.79
N PRO A 492 3.70 -14.68 15.08
CA PRO A 492 4.36 -15.95 15.36
C PRO A 492 5.84 -15.95 15.05
#